data_b5b87cfd439d76d367dfb6d480c4f432
#
_entry.id   b5b87cfd439d76d367dfb6d480c4f432
#
_cell.length_a   1.000
_cell.length_b   1.000
_cell.length_c   1.000
_cell.angle_alpha   90.00
_cell.angle_beta   90.00
_cell.angle_gamma   90.00
#
_symmetry.space_group_name_H-M   'P 1'
#
loop_
_entity.id
_entity.type
_entity.pdbx_description
1 polymer ?
#
loop_
_entity_poly.entity_id
_entity_poly.type
_entity_poly.pdbx_seq_one_letter_code
_entity_poly.pdbx_strand_id
1 'polypeptide(L)'
;MASEEHDEIEPDATAPGGDGRTRLMQEVAEQMDAIEVDFGRDYEIGRVITIVEVKTPDDTVNIRIRAGQYPWVSLGMLEFAKKSIEAQMAG
;
A
#
# COMPACT_ATOMS: atom_id res chain seq x y z
N MET A 1 -31.16 -11.63 5.76
CA MET A 1 -30.55 -11.75 5.40
C MET A 1 -29.98 -11.58 5.22
N ALA A 2 -29.93 -11.49 5.09
CA ALA A 2 -29.23 -11.33 4.45
C ALA A 2 -28.55 -11.12 4.39
N SER A 3 -28.67 -11.00 4.33
CA SER A 3 -27.93 -10.77 3.85
C SER A 3 -27.34 -10.56 3.78
N GLU A 4 -27.46 -10.45 3.66
CA GLU A 4 -26.82 -10.29 3.13
C GLU A 4 -26.22 -10.11 2.89
N GLU A 5 -26.46 -10.01 2.93
CA GLU A 5 -25.81 -9.90 2.27
C GLU A 5 -25.17 -9.65 1.98
N HIS A 6 -25.36 -9.39 1.96
CA HIS A 6 -24.60 -9.11 1.20
C HIS A 6 -23.97 -8.91 1.04
N ASP A 7 -24.12 -8.73 1.17
CA ASP A 7 -23.45 -8.56 0.58
C ASP A 7 -22.95 -8.40 0.29
N GLU A 8 -22.97 -8.27 0.34
CA GLU A 8 -22.41 -8.20 -0.33
C GLU A 8 -21.92 -7.97 -0.88
N ILE A 9 -21.96 -7.78 -0.89
CA ILE A 9 -21.46 -7.59 -1.58
C ILE A 9 -20.84 -7.51 -2.04
N GLU A 10 -20.49 -7.67 -2.20
CA GLU A 10 -19.82 -7.62 -2.98
C GLU A 10 -19.90 -7.14 -4.31
N PRO A 11 -20.57 -7.10 -5.05
CA PRO A 11 -20.71 -6.39 -6.29
C PRO A 11 -19.98 -5.10 -6.36
N ASP A 12 -19.59 -4.67 -5.26
CA ASP A 12 -18.84 -3.44 -5.18
C ASP A 12 -17.51 -3.51 -5.84
N ALA A 13 -17.07 -4.70 -6.18
CA ALA A 13 -15.82 -4.83 -6.89
C ALA A 13 -15.81 -4.08 -8.20
N THR A 14 -16.98 -3.84 -8.77
CA THR A 14 -17.05 -3.11 -10.03
C THR A 14 -17.16 -1.61 -9.84
N ALA A 15 -17.40 -1.14 -8.62
CA ALA A 15 -17.47 0.28 -8.36
C ALA A 15 -16.04 0.85 -8.32
N PRO A 16 -15.79 1.98 -8.98
CA PRO A 16 -14.43 2.52 -9.03
C PRO A 16 -13.79 2.72 -7.65
N GLY A 17 -14.56 3.26 -6.70
CA GLY A 17 -14.04 3.44 -5.36
C GLY A 17 -13.74 2.14 -4.66
N GLY A 18 -14.61 1.12 -4.88
CA GLY A 18 -14.41 -0.18 -4.29
C GLY A 18 -13.17 -0.87 -4.81
N ASP A 19 -12.94 -0.79 -6.11
CA ASP A 19 -11.76 -1.40 -6.73
C ASP A 19 -10.48 -0.79 -6.17
N GLY A 20 -10.43 0.53 -6.05
CA GLY A 20 -9.24 1.18 -5.55
C GLY A 20 -8.95 0.80 -4.13
N ARG A 21 -9.98 0.77 -3.29
CA ARG A 21 -9.81 0.41 -1.89
C ARG A 21 -9.36 -1.03 -1.74
N THR A 22 -9.99 -1.93 -2.50
CA THR A 22 -9.64 -3.35 -2.45
C THR A 22 -8.20 -3.55 -2.89
N ARG A 23 -7.76 -2.87 -3.93
CA ARG A 23 -6.40 -2.99 -4.42
C ARG A 23 -5.40 -2.57 -3.35
N LEU A 24 -5.65 -1.45 -2.69
CA LEU A 24 -4.73 -0.98 -1.66
C LEU A 24 -4.68 -1.93 -0.48
N MET A 25 -5.83 -2.43 -0.04
CA MET A 25 -5.87 -3.38 1.06
C MET A 25 -5.11 -4.66 0.74
N GLN A 26 -5.21 -5.12 -0.50
CA GLN A 26 -4.49 -6.30 -0.93
C GLN A 26 -2.98 -6.07 -0.90
N GLU A 27 -2.50 -4.92 -1.36
CA GLU A 27 -1.08 -4.61 -1.31
C GLU A 27 -0.56 -4.57 0.12
N VAL A 28 -1.34 -4.00 1.02
CA VAL A 28 -0.95 -3.94 2.43
C VAL A 28 -0.88 -5.34 3.02
N ALA A 29 -1.85 -6.18 2.72
CA ALA A 29 -1.88 -7.55 3.24
C ALA A 29 -0.68 -8.35 2.74
N GLU A 30 -0.34 -8.20 1.46
CA GLU A 30 0.82 -8.90 0.90
C GLU A 30 2.12 -8.43 1.55
N GLN A 31 2.21 -7.14 1.85
CA GLN A 31 3.38 -6.62 2.54
C GLN A 31 3.49 -7.21 3.94
N MET A 32 2.38 -7.32 4.65
CA MET A 32 2.38 -7.92 5.97
C MET A 32 2.84 -9.37 5.93
N ASP A 33 2.37 -10.13 4.94
CA ASP A 33 2.78 -11.52 4.79
C ASP A 33 4.28 -11.60 4.52
N ALA A 34 4.80 -10.73 3.67
CA ALA A 34 6.22 -10.73 3.34
C ALA A 34 7.07 -10.42 4.57
N ILE A 35 6.62 -9.49 5.40
CA ILE A 35 7.34 -9.15 6.62
C ILE A 35 7.39 -10.36 7.55
N GLU A 36 6.28 -11.08 7.69
CA GLU A 36 6.27 -12.26 8.55
C GLU A 36 7.19 -13.36 8.03
N VAL A 37 7.23 -13.54 6.71
CA VAL A 37 8.13 -14.53 6.12
C VAL A 37 9.58 -14.18 6.41
N ASP A 38 9.93 -12.90 6.29
CA ASP A 38 11.32 -12.48 6.41
C ASP A 38 11.79 -12.36 7.86
N PHE A 39 10.90 -11.99 8.77
CA PHE A 39 11.31 -11.63 10.13
C PHE A 39 10.62 -12.44 11.23
N GLY A 40 9.74 -13.35 10.89
CA GLY A 40 8.99 -14.13 11.86
C GLY A 40 7.82 -13.33 12.42
N ARG A 41 7.34 -13.75 13.59
CA ARG A 41 6.15 -13.12 14.16
C ARG A 41 6.44 -12.16 15.30
N ASP A 42 7.71 -12.10 15.73
CA ASP A 42 8.07 -11.27 16.87
C ASP A 42 8.61 -9.93 16.45
N TYR A 43 8.19 -9.45 15.30
CA TYR A 43 8.63 -8.14 14.81
C TYR A 43 7.76 -7.04 15.37
N GLU A 44 8.31 -5.83 15.37
CA GLU A 44 7.56 -4.62 15.66
C GLU A 44 7.65 -3.71 14.46
N ILE A 45 6.57 -2.98 14.22
CA ILE A 45 6.55 -2.02 13.11
C ILE A 45 6.96 -0.65 13.65
N GLY A 46 8.01 -0.11 13.08
CA GLY A 46 8.44 1.23 13.42
C GLY A 46 7.77 2.24 12.51
N ARG A 47 8.55 2.87 11.65
CA ARG A 47 8.02 3.90 10.76
C ARG A 47 7.45 3.26 9.49
N VAL A 48 6.34 3.80 9.04
CA VAL A 48 5.70 3.37 7.79
C VAL A 48 5.58 4.59 6.88
N ILE A 49 6.01 4.43 5.64
CA ILE A 49 5.84 5.45 4.61
C ILE A 49 5.04 4.81 3.48
N THR A 50 4.02 5.51 3.02
CA THR A 50 3.24 5.02 1.88
C THR A 50 3.34 6.01 0.73
N ILE A 51 3.46 5.49 -0.47
CA ILE A 51 3.47 6.25 -1.71
C ILE A 51 2.50 5.53 -2.63
N VAL A 52 1.40 6.21 -2.98
CA VAL A 52 0.33 5.57 -3.73
C VAL A 52 0.04 6.39 -4.98
N GLU A 53 0.01 5.71 -6.12
CA GLU A 53 -0.42 6.32 -7.36
C GLU A 53 -1.94 6.28 -7.40
N VAL A 54 -2.56 7.43 -7.58
CA VAL A 54 -4.02 7.54 -7.62
C VAL A 54 -4.44 8.01 -8.99
N LYS A 55 -5.28 7.22 -9.65
CA LYS A 55 -5.84 7.58 -10.95
C LYS A 55 -7.27 8.05 -10.76
N THR A 56 -7.59 9.21 -11.29
CA THR A 56 -8.92 9.77 -11.17
C THR A 56 -9.71 9.58 -12.46
N PRO A 57 -11.04 9.72 -12.40
CA PRO A 57 -11.86 9.46 -13.60
C PRO A 57 -11.55 10.34 -14.79
N ASP A 58 -10.94 11.50 -14.57
CA ASP A 58 -10.57 12.40 -15.66
C ASP A 58 -9.20 12.07 -16.27
N ASP A 59 -8.71 10.86 -15.98
CA ASP A 59 -7.46 10.35 -16.56
C ASP A 59 -6.22 11.05 -16.03
N THR A 60 -6.33 11.66 -14.87
CA THR A 60 -5.21 12.30 -14.20
C THR A 60 -4.56 11.32 -13.24
N VAL A 61 -3.22 11.37 -13.17
CA VAL A 61 -2.45 10.53 -12.24
C VAL A 61 -1.84 11.43 -11.17
N ASN A 62 -2.08 11.07 -9.92
CA ASN A 62 -1.56 11.80 -8.78
C ASN A 62 -0.78 10.86 -7.87
N ILE A 63 0.12 11.43 -7.08
CA ILE A 63 0.89 10.66 -6.09
C ILE A 63 0.48 11.14 -4.71
N ARG A 64 0.04 10.20 -3.89
CA ARG A 64 -0.33 10.49 -2.51
C ARG A 64 0.75 9.91 -1.60
N ILE A 65 1.33 10.76 -0.76
CA ILE A 65 2.44 10.37 0.12
C ILE A 65 2.02 10.59 1.57
N ARG A 66 2.34 9.62 2.41
CA ARG A 66 2.12 9.75 3.84
C ARG A 66 3.40 9.29 4.52
N ALA A 67 4.08 10.20 5.20
CA ALA A 67 5.41 9.93 5.76
C ALA A 67 5.48 10.03 7.28
N GLY A 68 4.44 10.55 7.93
CA GLY A 68 4.42 10.68 9.38
C GLY A 68 5.27 11.80 9.88
N GLN A 69 5.65 11.72 11.16
CA GLN A 69 6.44 12.75 11.80
C GLN A 69 7.91 12.60 11.47
N TYR A 70 8.67 13.67 11.75
CA TYR A 70 10.12 13.69 11.58
C TYR A 70 10.52 13.38 10.13
N PRO A 71 10.22 14.31 9.22
CA PRO A 71 10.44 14.06 7.79
C PRO A 71 11.87 13.71 7.42
N TRP A 72 12.85 14.17 8.21
CA TRP A 72 14.25 13.82 7.91
C TRP A 72 14.50 12.32 8.03
N VAL A 73 13.82 11.63 8.97
CA VAL A 73 13.94 10.18 9.08
C VAL A 73 13.31 9.51 7.87
N SER A 74 12.15 10.02 7.46
CA SER A 74 11.48 9.50 6.26
C SER A 74 12.33 9.67 5.01
N LEU A 75 13.01 10.80 4.89
CA LEU A 75 13.90 11.01 3.74
C LEU A 75 15.01 9.98 3.70
N GLY A 76 15.57 9.62 4.88
CA GLY A 76 16.59 8.57 4.92
C GLY A 76 16.06 7.23 4.45
N MET A 77 14.85 6.87 4.87
CA MET A 77 14.22 5.63 4.44
C MET A 77 13.94 5.64 2.95
N LEU A 78 13.49 6.78 2.42
CA LEU A 78 13.22 6.91 0.99
C LEU A 78 14.50 6.81 0.17
N GLU A 79 15.58 7.37 0.67
CA GLU A 79 16.86 7.26 -0.01
C GLU A 79 17.33 5.80 -0.06
N PHE A 80 17.17 5.08 1.03
CA PHE A 80 17.48 3.66 1.07
C PHE A 80 16.62 2.89 0.08
N ALA A 81 15.31 3.17 0.07
CA ALA A 81 14.38 2.51 -0.86
C ALA A 81 14.76 2.78 -2.31
N LYS A 82 15.12 4.03 -2.62
CA LYS A 82 15.54 4.39 -3.96
C LYS A 82 16.73 3.56 -4.40
N LYS A 83 17.73 3.44 -3.54
CA LYS A 83 18.94 2.67 -3.88
C LYS A 83 18.62 1.19 -4.05
N SER A 84 17.72 0.67 -3.23
CA SER A 84 17.31 -0.73 -3.35
C SER A 84 16.62 -1.00 -4.68
N ILE A 85 15.74 -0.10 -5.09
CA ILE A 85 15.04 -0.24 -6.36
C ILE A 85 16.02 -0.12 -7.53
N GLU A 86 16.95 0.83 -7.43
CA GLU A 86 17.96 0.99 -8.47
C GLU A 86 18.82 -0.27 -8.60
N ALA A 87 19.14 -0.90 -7.49
CA ALA A 87 19.92 -2.14 -7.52
C ALA A 87 19.14 -3.27 -8.20
N GLN A 88 17.84 -3.34 -7.97
CA GLN A 88 17.00 -4.33 -8.64
C GLN A 88 16.97 -4.11 -10.14
N MET A 89 16.93 -2.85 -10.56
CA MET A 89 16.90 -2.53 -11.98
C MET A 89 18.22 -2.85 -12.66
N ALA A 90 19.30 -2.68 -11.94
CA ALA A 90 20.64 -2.96 -12.50
C ALA A 90 20.95 -4.44 -12.58
N GLY A 91 20.31 -5.20 -11.70
CA GLY A 91 20.55 -6.63 -11.66
C GLY A 91 19.65 -7.41 -12.54
#